data_9882862a3a472d84eb405d1ba0717d6a
#
_entry.id   9882862a3a472d84eb405d1ba0717d6a
#
_cell.length_a   1.000
_cell.length_b   1.000
_cell.length_c   1.000
_cell.angle_alpha   90.00
_cell.angle_beta   90.00
_cell.angle_gamma   90.00
#
_symmetry.space_group_name_H-M   'P 1'
#
loop_
_entity.id
_entity.type
_entity.pdbx_description
1 polymer ?
#
loop_
_entity_poly.entity_id
_entity_poly.type
_entity_poly.pdbx_seq_one_letter_code
_entity_poly.pdbx_strand_id
1 'polypeptide(L)'
;LKVFRNEPTYFKSYTLIKVTLILISLISVFGAIIHFAEPFTFPTVWDGMWWSIVTTFTVGYGDYVPLSPIGRFFAIALILLGTGLGSYYMISFSAQAFRNQDADYKGTLKYTKKNHIIIVGWNERVKNVIQQLRASSYSAQIVLIDESLEFLPPDLNRVHFVKGSASSDAILEKANLKFAQTILITADQNKNEHEADMQTIITIIAAKGVNHSINCIAEILTKNQVVNARRAGANEIIEAHLLTSFVMSGSIMHKGYSDVILKLTNQLETFTVKILEVDQKMVGQFYFDIVVEALNNDKMIIGMIRDKQTIIRPDKSIKLTKDDFLISLN
;
A
#
# COMPACT_ATOMS: atom_id res chain seq x y z
N LEU A 1 -6.70 33.95 -11.46
CA LEU A 1 -6.59 32.72 -10.68
C LEU A 1 -5.12 32.34 -10.64
N LYS A 2 -4.44 32.58 -9.50
CA LYS A 2 -3.01 32.28 -9.30
C LYS A 2 -2.84 30.78 -9.15
N VAL A 3 -2.08 30.20 -10.07
CA VAL A 3 -1.56 28.83 -10.00
C VAL A 3 -0.73 28.69 -8.72
N PHE A 4 -1.18 27.92 -7.76
CA PHE A 4 -0.37 27.50 -6.61
C PHE A 4 0.71 26.56 -7.12
N ARG A 5 1.90 27.07 -7.28
CA ARG A 5 3.12 26.36 -7.62
C ARG A 5 3.41 25.39 -6.48
N ASN A 6 3.38 24.08 -6.75
CA ASN A 6 3.82 23.04 -5.81
C ASN A 6 5.31 23.25 -5.51
N GLU A 7 5.62 23.88 -4.40
CA GLU A 7 6.98 23.98 -3.88
C GLU A 7 7.44 22.61 -3.39
N PRO A 8 8.66 22.18 -3.71
CA PRO A 8 9.15 20.85 -3.34
C PRO A 8 9.24 20.71 -1.81
N THR A 9 8.94 19.52 -1.32
CA THR A 9 8.86 19.14 0.11
C THR A 9 10.12 19.48 0.92
N TYR A 10 11.28 19.59 0.28
CA TYR A 10 12.56 19.98 0.87
C TYR A 10 12.58 21.43 1.42
N PHE A 11 11.86 22.34 0.80
CA PHE A 11 11.86 23.76 1.19
C PHE A 11 11.16 24.00 2.54
N LYS A 12 10.22 23.12 2.92
CA LYS A 12 9.40 23.28 4.14
C LYS A 12 10.00 22.65 5.40
N SER A 13 10.78 21.58 5.28
CA SER A 13 11.59 21.03 6.39
C SER A 13 12.67 22.02 6.83
N TYR A 14 13.28 22.72 5.89
CA TYR A 14 14.31 23.72 6.16
C TYR A 14 13.77 24.92 6.96
N THR A 15 12.52 25.28 6.77
CA THR A 15 11.85 26.36 7.53
C THR A 15 11.65 25.97 8.98
N LEU A 16 11.21 24.74 9.28
CA LEU A 16 11.03 24.27 10.64
C LEU A 16 12.37 24.23 11.40
N ILE A 17 13.45 23.73 10.77
CA ILE A 17 14.79 23.70 11.34
C ILE A 17 15.27 25.13 11.65
N LYS A 18 15.09 26.06 10.74
CA LYS A 18 15.44 27.49 10.98
C LYS A 18 14.71 28.06 12.19
N VAL A 19 13.40 27.86 12.28
CA VAL A 19 12.59 28.36 13.39
C VAL A 19 13.03 27.73 14.71
N THR A 20 13.33 26.42 14.72
CA THR A 20 13.88 25.73 15.90
C THR A 20 15.21 26.35 16.35
N LEU A 21 16.13 26.62 15.42
CA LEU A 21 17.41 27.22 15.73
C LEU A 21 17.26 28.66 16.27
N ILE A 22 16.36 29.45 15.68
CA ILE A 22 16.06 30.79 16.17
C ILE A 22 15.47 30.74 17.58
N LEU A 23 14.55 29.80 17.85
CA LEU A 23 13.94 29.61 19.16
C LEU A 23 14.97 29.21 20.21
N ILE A 24 15.85 28.26 19.90
CA ILE A 24 16.95 27.87 20.80
C ILE A 24 17.89 29.05 21.08
N SER A 25 18.25 29.81 20.04
CA SER A 25 19.06 31.00 20.17
C SER A 25 18.40 32.06 21.08
N LEU A 26 17.12 32.33 20.91
CA LEU A 26 16.35 33.27 21.72
C LEU A 26 16.33 32.83 23.18
N ILE A 27 16.04 31.56 23.47
CA ILE A 27 16.03 30.98 24.81
C ILE A 27 17.43 31.14 25.48
N SER A 28 18.50 30.80 24.73
CA SER A 28 19.86 30.87 25.25
C SER A 28 20.28 32.30 25.55
N VAL A 29 19.95 33.24 24.66
CA VAL A 29 20.28 34.67 24.84
C VAL A 29 19.52 35.25 26.02
N PHE A 30 18.22 35.06 26.12
CA PHE A 30 17.43 35.56 27.24
C PHE A 30 17.79 34.87 28.54
N GLY A 31 18.13 33.57 28.53
CA GLY A 31 18.62 32.84 29.69
C GLY A 31 19.92 33.40 30.22
N ALA A 32 20.87 33.74 29.35
CA ALA A 32 22.11 34.42 29.74
C ALA A 32 21.86 35.83 30.26
N ILE A 33 21.04 36.62 29.56
CA ILE A 33 20.72 38.00 29.95
C ILE A 33 20.13 38.03 31.37
N ILE A 34 19.14 37.18 31.66
CA ILE A 34 18.48 37.21 32.97
C ILE A 34 19.40 36.74 34.09
N HIS A 35 20.28 35.75 33.85
CA HIS A 35 21.31 35.34 34.81
C HIS A 35 22.24 36.49 35.20
N PHE A 36 22.73 37.25 34.19
CA PHE A 36 23.62 38.40 34.49
C PHE A 36 22.87 39.59 35.09
N ALA A 37 21.59 39.76 34.79
CA ALA A 37 20.76 40.85 35.34
C ALA A 37 20.34 40.57 36.80
N GLU A 38 20.07 39.29 37.13
CA GLU A 38 19.58 38.87 38.46
C GLU A 38 20.29 37.57 38.96
N PRO A 39 21.59 37.58 39.25
CA PRO A 39 22.36 36.39 39.62
C PRO A 39 21.88 35.70 40.89
N PHE A 40 21.22 36.43 41.81
CA PHE A 40 20.63 35.84 43.02
C PHE A 40 19.35 35.06 42.76
N THR A 41 18.51 35.50 41.80
CA THR A 41 17.27 34.82 41.42
C THR A 41 17.56 33.71 40.43
N PHE A 42 18.53 33.90 39.53
CA PHE A 42 18.95 32.95 38.49
C PHE A 42 20.44 32.60 38.70
N PRO A 43 20.76 31.68 39.62
CA PRO A 43 22.15 31.37 39.97
C PRO A 43 23.02 30.86 38.83
N THR A 44 22.40 30.20 37.84
CA THR A 44 23.11 29.71 36.64
C THR A 44 22.41 30.15 35.36
N VAL A 45 23.18 30.17 34.27
CA VAL A 45 22.60 30.42 32.92
C VAL A 45 21.53 29.37 32.60
N TRP A 46 21.69 28.17 33.15
CA TRP A 46 20.71 27.08 32.93
C TRP A 46 19.36 27.37 33.59
N ASP A 47 19.36 27.97 34.79
CA ASP A 47 18.12 28.42 35.44
C ASP A 47 17.40 29.52 34.64
N GLY A 48 18.20 30.43 34.06
CA GLY A 48 17.67 31.44 33.13
C GLY A 48 17.10 30.86 31.84
N MET A 49 17.77 29.86 31.26
CA MET A 49 17.24 29.15 30.08
C MET A 49 15.96 28.39 30.42
N TRP A 50 15.91 27.70 31.55
CA TRP A 50 14.73 27.03 32.05
C TRP A 50 13.53 28.00 32.15
N TRP A 51 13.73 29.12 32.85
CA TRP A 51 12.72 30.17 32.93
C TRP A 51 12.30 30.71 31.57
N SER A 52 13.25 30.90 30.65
CA SER A 52 12.96 31.40 29.30
C SER A 52 12.10 30.43 28.50
N ILE A 53 12.33 29.10 28.61
CA ILE A 53 11.50 28.07 28.00
C ILE A 53 10.09 28.11 28.59
N VAL A 54 10.00 28.05 29.91
CA VAL A 54 8.72 28.01 30.64
C VAL A 54 7.87 29.24 30.32
N THR A 55 8.51 30.39 30.18
CA THR A 55 7.84 31.65 29.83
C THR A 55 7.45 31.71 28.37
N THR A 56 8.35 31.31 27.45
CA THR A 56 8.08 31.29 25.97
C THR A 56 6.89 30.38 25.61
N PHE A 57 6.79 29.23 26.27
CA PHE A 57 5.68 28.29 26.05
C PHE A 57 4.49 28.52 26.97
N THR A 58 4.46 29.63 27.70
CA THR A 58 3.35 30.07 28.58
C THR A 58 2.96 29.06 29.66
N VAL A 59 3.93 28.24 30.13
CA VAL A 59 3.71 27.25 31.20
C VAL A 59 3.66 27.92 32.57
N GLY A 60 4.67 28.75 32.92
CA GLY A 60 4.69 29.63 34.09
C GLY A 60 4.62 28.90 35.42
N TYR A 61 5.57 27.99 35.73
CA TYR A 61 5.63 27.29 37.02
C TYR A 61 5.78 28.23 38.20
N GLY A 62 6.41 29.41 38.01
CA GLY A 62 6.62 30.38 39.10
C GLY A 62 7.77 30.04 40.04
N ASP A 63 8.59 29.05 39.70
CA ASP A 63 9.79 28.64 40.44
C ASP A 63 10.92 29.64 40.29
N TYR A 64 11.05 30.27 39.13
CA TYR A 64 11.94 31.38 38.84
C TYR A 64 11.13 32.56 38.30
N VAL A 65 11.22 33.74 38.95
CA VAL A 65 10.49 34.95 38.53
C VAL A 65 11.39 36.16 38.67
N PRO A 66 11.54 37.01 37.64
CA PRO A 66 12.29 38.25 37.74
C PRO A 66 11.70 39.22 38.80
N LEU A 67 12.52 39.66 39.73
CA LEU A 67 12.10 40.54 40.84
C LEU A 67 12.45 42.00 40.58
N SER A 68 13.56 42.27 39.88
CA SER A 68 14.05 43.61 39.61
C SER A 68 13.28 44.29 38.48
N PRO A 69 13.26 45.65 38.41
CA PRO A 69 12.70 46.39 37.30
C PRO A 69 13.36 46.02 35.96
N ILE A 70 14.67 45.76 35.94
CA ILE A 70 15.45 45.40 34.76
C ILE A 70 15.07 43.99 34.33
N GLY A 71 14.97 43.04 35.27
CA GLY A 71 14.53 41.66 34.96
C GLY A 71 13.11 41.64 34.39
N ARG A 72 12.20 42.44 34.97
CA ARG A 72 10.81 42.55 34.44
C ARG A 72 10.74 43.14 33.02
N PHE A 73 11.65 44.09 32.71
CA PHE A 73 11.75 44.62 31.35
C PHE A 73 12.14 43.52 30.36
N PHE A 74 13.16 42.71 30.69
CA PHE A 74 13.53 41.57 29.82
C PHE A 74 12.45 40.50 29.78
N ALA A 75 11.71 40.28 30.88
CA ALA A 75 10.58 39.37 30.90
C ALA A 75 9.48 39.79 29.90
N ILE A 76 9.13 41.09 29.88
CA ILE A 76 8.15 41.62 28.90
C ILE A 76 8.64 41.42 27.46
N ALA A 77 9.93 41.71 27.21
CA ALA A 77 10.53 41.51 25.89
C ALA A 77 10.50 40.02 25.47
N LEU A 78 10.85 39.11 26.39
CA LEU A 78 10.76 37.65 26.13
C LEU A 78 9.34 37.20 25.89
N ILE A 79 8.37 37.68 26.65
CA ILE A 79 6.94 37.31 26.46
C ILE A 79 6.48 37.73 25.06
N LEU A 80 6.77 38.96 24.66
CA LEU A 80 6.34 39.47 23.33
C LEU A 80 7.00 38.71 22.17
N LEU A 81 8.32 38.49 22.24
CA LEU A 81 9.07 37.82 21.16
C LEU A 81 8.93 36.30 21.25
N GLY A 82 9.06 35.74 22.47
CA GLY A 82 9.08 34.31 22.71
C GLY A 82 7.72 33.65 22.46
N THR A 83 6.63 34.25 22.97
CA THR A 83 5.29 33.68 22.79
C THR A 83 4.89 33.69 21.31
N GLY A 84 5.21 34.77 20.58
CA GLY A 84 4.97 34.85 19.14
C GLY A 84 5.74 33.79 18.37
N LEU A 85 7.05 33.65 18.65
CA LEU A 85 7.92 32.65 17.99
C LEU A 85 7.56 31.22 18.39
N GLY A 86 7.25 30.96 19.66
CA GLY A 86 6.82 29.65 20.17
C GLY A 86 5.50 29.22 19.56
N SER A 87 4.53 30.11 19.48
CA SER A 87 3.24 29.86 18.79
C SER A 87 3.45 29.54 17.31
N TYR A 88 4.28 30.32 16.61
CA TYR A 88 4.62 30.06 15.21
C TYR A 88 5.30 28.70 15.02
N TYR A 89 6.19 28.31 15.95
CA TYR A 89 6.82 26.98 15.95
C TYR A 89 5.77 25.88 16.08
N MET A 90 4.86 25.96 17.05
CA MET A 90 3.82 24.96 17.28
C MET A 90 2.86 24.82 16.09
N ILE A 91 2.44 25.95 15.51
CA ILE A 91 1.61 25.93 14.30
C ILE A 91 2.35 25.30 13.12
N SER A 92 3.63 25.64 12.94
CA SER A 92 4.45 25.09 11.86
C SER A 92 4.69 23.60 12.00
N PHE A 93 4.93 23.13 13.23
CA PHE A 93 5.10 21.72 13.58
C PHE A 93 3.81 20.93 13.30
N SER A 94 2.67 21.39 13.80
CA SER A 94 1.37 20.79 13.57
C SER A 94 1.01 20.75 12.09
N ALA A 95 1.22 21.86 11.37
CA ALA A 95 0.98 21.92 9.95
C ALA A 95 1.88 20.98 9.13
N GLN A 96 3.10 20.69 9.59
CA GLN A 96 3.98 19.71 8.94
C GLN A 96 3.49 18.27 9.17
N ALA A 97 3.02 17.95 10.37
CA ALA A 97 2.46 16.64 10.68
C ALA A 97 1.21 16.36 9.82
N PHE A 98 0.29 17.30 9.74
CA PHE A 98 -0.90 17.19 8.88
C PHE A 98 -0.56 17.06 7.39
N ARG A 99 0.44 17.80 6.89
CA ARG A 99 0.84 17.71 5.48
C ARG A 99 1.41 16.37 5.10
N ASN A 100 2.18 15.73 5.95
CA ASN A 100 2.72 14.40 5.68
C ASN A 100 1.60 13.37 5.58
N GLN A 101 0.60 13.46 6.45
CA GLN A 101 -0.58 12.60 6.41
C GLN A 101 -1.41 12.87 5.13
N ASP A 102 -1.67 14.13 4.81
CA ASP A 102 -2.40 14.53 3.61
C ASP A 102 -1.67 14.10 2.31
N ALA A 103 -0.34 14.17 2.29
CA ALA A 103 0.46 13.73 1.16
C ALA A 103 0.40 12.21 0.92
N ASP A 104 0.28 11.42 1.98
CA ASP A 104 0.09 9.96 1.89
C ASP A 104 -1.30 9.63 1.36
N TYR A 105 -2.35 10.26 1.91
CA TYR A 105 -3.72 10.10 1.42
C TYR A 105 -3.90 10.55 -0.05
N LYS A 106 -3.19 11.59 -0.48
CA LYS A 106 -3.21 12.10 -1.86
C LYS A 106 -2.33 11.32 -2.82
N GLY A 107 -1.63 10.31 -2.37
CA GLY A 107 -0.76 9.49 -3.20
C GLY A 107 0.43 10.26 -3.79
N THR A 108 0.91 11.30 -3.09
CA THR A 108 2.04 12.11 -3.59
C THR A 108 3.39 11.61 -3.09
N LEU A 109 3.43 10.74 -2.09
CA LEU A 109 4.65 10.21 -1.52
C LEU A 109 5.23 9.05 -2.33
N LYS A 110 6.57 8.96 -2.36
CA LYS A 110 7.28 7.84 -2.97
C LYS A 110 7.32 6.66 -2.01
N TYR A 111 7.04 5.46 -2.51
CA TYR A 111 7.21 4.23 -1.77
C TYR A 111 8.67 3.77 -1.76
N THR A 112 9.19 3.33 -0.61
CA THR A 112 10.62 3.02 -0.45
C THR A 112 10.92 1.58 -0.05
N LYS A 113 9.91 0.83 0.44
CA LYS A 113 10.10 -0.55 0.86
C LYS A 113 10.21 -1.49 -0.34
N LYS A 114 10.70 -2.72 -0.10
CA LYS A 114 10.90 -3.78 -1.10
C LYS A 114 9.93 -4.93 -0.86
N ASN A 115 9.87 -5.87 -1.80
CA ASN A 115 9.07 -7.10 -1.70
C ASN A 115 7.58 -6.84 -1.46
N HIS A 116 7.02 -5.92 -2.22
CA HIS A 116 5.61 -5.52 -2.16
C HIS A 116 4.87 -5.92 -3.43
N ILE A 117 3.55 -5.86 -3.36
CA ILE A 117 2.67 -6.03 -4.51
C ILE A 117 2.22 -4.64 -4.97
N ILE A 118 2.20 -4.43 -6.28
CA ILE A 118 1.58 -3.26 -6.89
C ILE A 118 0.24 -3.69 -7.50
N ILE A 119 -0.80 -2.93 -7.21
CA ILE A 119 -2.12 -3.09 -7.83
C ILE A 119 -2.43 -1.81 -8.59
N VAL A 120 -2.79 -1.95 -9.88
CA VAL A 120 -3.12 -0.84 -10.76
C VAL A 120 -4.61 -0.82 -11.03
N GLY A 121 -5.22 0.36 -10.83
CA GLY A 121 -6.64 0.61 -11.00
C GLY A 121 -7.42 0.47 -9.69
N TRP A 122 -8.42 1.33 -9.48
CA TRP A 122 -9.31 1.31 -8.34
C TRP A 122 -10.75 1.01 -8.77
N ASN A 123 -11.30 -0.07 -8.24
CA ASN A 123 -12.69 -0.46 -8.44
C ASN A 123 -13.11 -1.44 -7.32
N GLU A 124 -14.39 -1.84 -7.27
CA GLU A 124 -14.90 -2.77 -6.25
C GLU A 124 -14.18 -4.13 -6.27
N ARG A 125 -13.72 -4.61 -7.43
CA ARG A 125 -12.95 -5.87 -7.52
C ARG A 125 -11.60 -5.73 -6.82
N VAL A 126 -10.89 -4.63 -7.04
CA VAL A 126 -9.60 -4.34 -6.38
C VAL A 126 -9.79 -4.21 -4.87
N LYS A 127 -10.87 -3.57 -4.43
CA LYS A 127 -11.21 -3.49 -3.00
C LYS A 127 -11.34 -4.89 -2.39
N ASN A 128 -12.10 -5.77 -3.03
CA ASN A 128 -12.27 -7.16 -2.59
C ASN A 128 -10.94 -7.94 -2.60
N VAL A 129 -10.13 -7.80 -3.64
CA VAL A 129 -8.80 -8.43 -3.71
C VAL A 129 -7.91 -7.99 -2.54
N ILE A 130 -7.89 -6.69 -2.23
CA ILE A 130 -7.12 -6.16 -1.10
C ILE A 130 -7.63 -6.73 0.23
N GLN A 131 -8.95 -6.83 0.41
CA GLN A 131 -9.55 -7.40 1.61
C GLN A 131 -9.21 -8.88 1.78
N GLN A 132 -9.31 -9.67 0.71
CA GLN A 132 -8.95 -11.09 0.71
C GLN A 132 -7.46 -11.32 0.98
N LEU A 133 -6.58 -10.55 0.34
CA LEU A 133 -5.13 -10.62 0.62
C LEU A 133 -4.79 -10.30 2.09
N ARG A 134 -5.59 -9.45 2.73
CA ARG A 134 -5.42 -9.10 4.15
C ARG A 134 -5.98 -10.14 5.10
N ALA A 135 -7.09 -10.77 4.74
CA ALA A 135 -7.70 -11.86 5.52
C ALA A 135 -6.84 -13.13 5.48
N SER A 136 -6.12 -13.34 4.40
CA SER A 136 -5.15 -14.42 4.27
C SER A 136 -3.88 -14.12 5.07
N SER A 137 -3.09 -15.14 5.39
CA SER A 137 -1.78 -15.01 6.05
C SER A 137 -0.72 -14.31 5.18
N TYR A 138 -1.12 -13.71 4.06
CA TYR A 138 -0.23 -13.03 3.13
C TYR A 138 0.18 -11.66 3.66
N SER A 139 1.43 -11.52 4.10
CA SER A 139 1.92 -10.33 4.82
C SER A 139 2.54 -9.25 3.94
N ALA A 140 2.47 -9.38 2.61
CA ALA A 140 3.09 -8.40 1.72
C ALA A 140 2.42 -7.02 1.81
N GLN A 141 3.24 -5.97 1.73
CA GLN A 141 2.75 -4.60 1.63
C GLN A 141 2.12 -4.37 0.25
N ILE A 142 1.07 -3.59 0.20
CA ILE A 142 0.34 -3.28 -1.04
C ILE A 142 0.57 -1.82 -1.39
N VAL A 143 0.90 -1.57 -2.65
CA VAL A 143 0.95 -0.24 -3.27
C VAL A 143 -0.15 -0.17 -4.32
N LEU A 144 -1.08 0.76 -4.17
CA LEU A 144 -2.15 1.02 -5.12
C LEU A 144 -1.74 2.18 -6.04
N ILE A 145 -1.80 1.98 -7.35
CA ILE A 145 -1.64 3.05 -8.35
C ILE A 145 -2.99 3.30 -9.00
N ASP A 146 -3.47 4.54 -8.94
CA ASP A 146 -4.69 4.93 -9.62
C ASP A 146 -4.65 6.41 -10.02
N GLU A 147 -5.22 6.72 -11.17
CA GLU A 147 -5.27 8.07 -11.73
C GLU A 147 -6.54 8.82 -11.31
N SER A 148 -7.66 8.11 -11.22
CA SER A 148 -8.98 8.67 -10.97
C SER A 148 -9.25 8.98 -9.51
N LEU A 149 -8.59 8.25 -8.60
CA LEU A 149 -8.79 8.39 -7.17
C LEU A 149 -8.22 9.72 -6.67
N GLU A 150 -9.03 10.51 -5.99
CA GLU A 150 -8.57 11.78 -5.41
C GLU A 150 -7.86 11.55 -4.07
N PHE A 151 -8.38 10.63 -3.26
CA PHE A 151 -7.86 10.27 -1.95
C PHE A 151 -7.98 8.76 -1.73
N LEU A 152 -7.03 8.19 -1.00
CA LEU A 152 -7.12 6.79 -0.57
C LEU A 152 -8.33 6.60 0.38
N PRO A 153 -9.23 5.64 0.12
CA PRO A 153 -10.33 5.33 1.03
C PRO A 153 -9.84 4.98 2.44
N PRO A 154 -10.48 5.51 3.50
CA PRO A 154 -10.02 5.36 4.89
C PRO A 154 -10.08 3.92 5.42
N ASP A 155 -10.88 3.04 4.79
CA ASP A 155 -10.97 1.62 5.09
C ASP A 155 -9.76 0.81 4.56
N LEU A 156 -8.92 1.41 3.70
CA LEU A 156 -7.71 0.81 3.17
C LEU A 156 -6.45 1.08 4.02
N ASN A 157 -6.54 0.91 5.32
CA ASN A 157 -5.39 1.01 6.20
C ASN A 157 -4.25 0.06 5.73
N ARG A 158 -2.98 0.52 5.78
CA ARG A 158 -1.77 -0.21 5.35
C ARG A 158 -1.64 -0.42 3.83
N VAL A 159 -2.36 0.33 3.00
CA VAL A 159 -2.10 0.44 1.57
C VAL A 159 -1.38 1.76 1.33
N HIS A 160 -0.28 1.73 0.60
CA HIS A 160 0.37 2.95 0.14
C HIS A 160 -0.25 3.35 -1.20
N PHE A 161 -0.70 4.58 -1.32
CA PHE A 161 -1.31 5.09 -2.54
C PHE A 161 -0.30 5.90 -3.35
N VAL A 162 -0.31 5.70 -4.66
CA VAL A 162 0.44 6.50 -5.64
C VAL A 162 -0.54 6.99 -6.70
N LYS A 163 -0.81 8.28 -6.71
CA LYS A 163 -1.69 8.92 -7.69
C LYS A 163 -0.99 9.10 -9.02
N GLY A 164 -1.58 8.60 -10.09
CA GLY A 164 -1.12 8.80 -11.45
C GLY A 164 -1.35 7.59 -12.35
N SER A 165 -1.00 7.75 -13.62
CA SER A 165 -1.11 6.70 -14.63
C SER A 165 0.04 5.72 -14.54
N ALA A 166 -0.26 4.43 -14.41
CA ALA A 166 0.75 3.36 -14.37
C ALA A 166 1.45 3.10 -15.72
N SER A 167 1.05 3.78 -16.79
CA SER A 167 1.80 3.80 -18.06
C SER A 167 3.02 4.73 -18.04
N SER A 168 3.17 5.55 -16.99
CA SER A 168 4.29 6.48 -16.82
C SER A 168 5.39 5.86 -15.96
N ASP A 169 6.63 5.84 -16.48
CA ASP A 169 7.80 5.34 -15.76
C ASP A 169 8.00 6.08 -14.44
N ALA A 170 7.75 7.40 -14.40
CA ALA A 170 7.87 8.21 -13.19
C ALA A 170 6.92 7.75 -12.07
N ILE A 171 5.72 7.30 -12.40
CA ILE A 171 4.73 6.77 -11.46
C ILE A 171 5.14 5.36 -11.00
N LEU A 172 5.61 4.52 -11.92
CA LEU A 172 6.12 3.18 -11.60
C LEU A 172 7.38 3.25 -10.71
N GLU A 173 8.28 4.19 -10.96
CA GLU A 173 9.44 4.46 -10.09
C GLU A 173 9.02 5.00 -8.72
N LYS A 174 7.98 5.85 -8.68
CA LYS A 174 7.40 6.36 -7.43
C LYS A 174 6.78 5.24 -6.60
N ALA A 175 6.15 4.26 -7.25
CA ALA A 175 5.65 3.02 -6.64
C ALA A 175 6.75 2.01 -6.30
N ASN A 176 8.03 2.31 -6.63
CA ASN A 176 9.19 1.45 -6.42
C ASN A 176 9.10 0.09 -7.11
N LEU A 177 8.56 0.06 -8.34
CA LEU A 177 8.35 -1.15 -9.14
C LEU A 177 9.62 -2.00 -9.29
N LYS A 178 10.79 -1.38 -9.34
CA LYS A 178 12.08 -2.08 -9.45
C LYS A 178 12.27 -3.17 -8.38
N PHE A 179 11.68 -2.99 -7.20
CA PHE A 179 11.82 -3.89 -6.05
C PHE A 179 10.49 -4.54 -5.65
N ALA A 180 9.46 -4.45 -6.48
CA ALA A 180 8.20 -5.15 -6.30
C ALA A 180 8.33 -6.63 -6.71
N GLN A 181 7.51 -7.50 -6.10
CA GLN A 181 7.42 -8.92 -6.45
C GLN A 181 6.44 -9.16 -7.60
N THR A 182 5.29 -8.52 -7.52
CA THR A 182 4.18 -8.72 -8.45
C THR A 182 3.50 -7.40 -8.75
N ILE A 183 3.06 -7.24 -9.99
CA ILE A 183 2.13 -6.19 -10.39
C ILE A 183 0.85 -6.84 -10.92
N LEU A 184 -0.29 -6.45 -10.36
CA LEU A 184 -1.62 -6.78 -10.84
C LEU A 184 -2.19 -5.56 -11.55
N ILE A 185 -2.53 -5.70 -12.82
CA ILE A 185 -3.10 -4.63 -13.64
C ILE A 185 -4.55 -4.98 -13.92
N THR A 186 -5.49 -4.18 -13.41
CA THR A 186 -6.92 -4.37 -13.64
C THR A 186 -7.41 -3.48 -14.77
N ALA A 187 -8.39 -3.95 -15.51
CA ALA A 187 -9.02 -3.20 -16.58
C ALA A 187 -9.88 -2.05 -16.03
N ASP A 188 -9.76 -0.87 -16.65
CA ASP A 188 -10.53 0.32 -16.30
C ASP A 188 -12.00 0.15 -16.74
N GLN A 189 -12.91 0.08 -15.79
CA GLN A 189 -14.35 -0.11 -16.05
C GLN A 189 -15.06 1.14 -16.58
N ASN A 190 -14.42 2.31 -16.52
CA ASN A 190 -14.98 3.55 -17.04
C ASN A 190 -14.72 3.74 -18.53
N LYS A 191 -13.94 2.84 -19.15
CA LYS A 191 -13.61 2.83 -20.57
C LYS A 191 -14.34 1.69 -21.29
N ASN A 192 -14.46 1.80 -22.61
CA ASN A 192 -14.87 0.65 -23.37
C ASN A 192 -13.79 -0.46 -23.32
N GLU A 193 -14.21 -1.70 -23.54
CA GLU A 193 -13.36 -2.89 -23.38
C GLU A 193 -12.05 -2.80 -24.18
N HIS A 194 -12.11 -2.27 -25.39
CA HIS A 194 -10.94 -2.16 -26.26
C HIS A 194 -9.93 -1.12 -25.77
N GLU A 195 -10.41 0.03 -25.33
CA GLU A 195 -9.56 1.07 -24.74
C GLU A 195 -8.95 0.63 -23.39
N ALA A 196 -9.74 -0.07 -22.57
CA ALA A 196 -9.26 -0.62 -21.31
C ALA A 196 -8.13 -1.63 -21.54
N ASP A 197 -8.30 -2.55 -22.50
CA ASP A 197 -7.27 -3.54 -22.86
C ASP A 197 -6.02 -2.89 -23.42
N MET A 198 -6.15 -1.88 -24.28
CA MET A 198 -5.00 -1.13 -24.79
C MET A 198 -4.23 -0.45 -23.67
N GLN A 199 -4.93 0.17 -22.71
CA GLN A 199 -4.30 0.80 -21.56
C GLN A 199 -3.58 -0.23 -20.68
N THR A 200 -4.19 -1.40 -20.48
CA THR A 200 -3.57 -2.52 -19.77
C THR A 200 -2.29 -2.98 -20.48
N ILE A 201 -2.30 -3.15 -21.80
CA ILE A 201 -1.12 -3.58 -22.57
C ILE A 201 0.01 -2.54 -22.49
N ILE A 202 -0.32 -1.26 -22.63
CA ILE A 202 0.68 -0.18 -22.47
C ILE A 202 1.30 -0.21 -21.07
N THR A 203 0.49 -0.43 -20.03
CA THR A 203 0.98 -0.54 -18.66
C THR A 203 1.88 -1.76 -18.46
N ILE A 204 1.57 -2.92 -19.09
CA ILE A 204 2.46 -4.10 -19.09
C ILE A 204 3.82 -3.76 -19.68
N ILE A 205 3.83 -3.09 -20.85
CA ILE A 205 5.08 -2.70 -21.55
C ILE A 205 5.91 -1.77 -20.66
N ALA A 206 5.29 -0.73 -20.07
CA ALA A 206 5.97 0.19 -19.17
C ALA A 206 6.52 -0.54 -17.93
N ALA A 207 5.73 -1.41 -17.30
CA ALA A 207 6.16 -2.18 -16.14
C ALA A 207 7.35 -3.10 -16.46
N LYS A 208 7.30 -3.82 -17.58
CA LYS A 208 8.39 -4.67 -18.04
C LYS A 208 9.63 -3.89 -18.47
N GLY A 209 9.45 -2.66 -18.97
CA GLY A 209 10.54 -1.72 -19.26
C GLY A 209 11.32 -1.32 -18.00
N VAL A 210 10.62 -1.02 -16.91
CA VAL A 210 11.23 -0.65 -15.61
C VAL A 210 11.81 -1.87 -14.88
N ASN A 211 11.10 -3.01 -14.90
CA ASN A 211 11.52 -4.26 -14.26
C ASN A 211 11.15 -5.47 -15.11
N HIS A 212 12.09 -5.97 -15.90
CA HIS A 212 11.85 -7.10 -16.81
C HIS A 212 11.46 -8.40 -16.09
N SER A 213 11.91 -8.60 -14.87
CA SER A 213 11.66 -9.81 -14.08
C SER A 213 10.37 -9.75 -13.23
N ILE A 214 9.65 -8.64 -13.22
CA ILE A 214 8.42 -8.49 -12.42
C ILE A 214 7.39 -9.56 -12.82
N ASN A 215 6.77 -10.23 -11.84
CA ASN A 215 5.62 -11.07 -12.11
C ASN A 215 4.41 -10.17 -12.45
N CYS A 216 3.99 -10.19 -13.72
CA CYS A 216 2.95 -9.32 -14.24
C CYS A 216 1.67 -10.12 -14.48
N ILE A 217 0.63 -9.83 -13.70
CA ILE A 217 -0.71 -10.38 -13.81
C ILE A 217 -1.60 -9.29 -14.41
N ALA A 218 -2.31 -9.58 -15.49
CA ALA A 218 -3.11 -8.59 -16.19
C ALA A 218 -4.54 -9.09 -16.46
N GLU A 219 -5.52 -8.23 -16.22
CA GLU A 219 -6.88 -8.44 -16.63
C GLU A 219 -7.08 -7.96 -18.05
N ILE A 220 -7.65 -8.81 -18.92
CA ILE A 220 -7.99 -8.53 -20.31
C ILE A 220 -9.46 -8.85 -20.53
N LEU A 221 -10.17 -7.92 -21.15
CA LEU A 221 -11.61 -8.01 -21.37
C LEU A 221 -11.98 -8.61 -22.71
N THR A 222 -11.12 -8.49 -23.74
CA THR A 222 -11.40 -8.99 -25.08
C THR A 222 -10.46 -10.12 -25.47
N LYS A 223 -11.01 -11.20 -26.05
CA LYS A 223 -10.23 -12.37 -26.44
C LYS A 223 -9.09 -12.04 -27.43
N ASN A 224 -9.32 -11.07 -28.30
CA ASN A 224 -8.34 -10.67 -29.32
C ASN A 224 -7.08 -10.02 -28.72
N GLN A 225 -7.17 -9.42 -27.53
CA GLN A 225 -6.06 -8.75 -26.87
C GLN A 225 -5.23 -9.66 -25.95
N VAL A 226 -5.71 -10.88 -25.65
CA VAL A 226 -4.99 -11.86 -24.82
C VAL A 226 -3.60 -12.17 -25.39
N VAL A 227 -3.50 -12.39 -26.71
CA VAL A 227 -2.21 -12.67 -27.37
C VAL A 227 -1.28 -11.46 -27.28
N ASN A 228 -1.81 -10.25 -27.45
CA ASN A 228 -1.04 -9.01 -27.36
C ASN A 228 -0.53 -8.74 -25.95
N ALA A 229 -1.37 -8.96 -24.92
CA ALA A 229 -0.94 -8.85 -23.53
C ALA A 229 0.18 -9.84 -23.17
N ARG A 230 0.09 -11.07 -23.69
CA ARG A 230 1.16 -12.09 -23.52
C ARG A 230 2.44 -11.67 -24.20
N ARG A 231 2.37 -11.16 -25.44
CA ARG A 231 3.53 -10.61 -26.16
C ARG A 231 4.15 -9.40 -25.50
N ALA A 232 3.32 -8.56 -24.84
CA ALA A 232 3.80 -7.43 -24.05
C ALA A 232 4.54 -7.85 -22.76
N GLY A 233 4.43 -9.14 -22.36
CA GLY A 233 5.17 -9.69 -21.24
C GLY A 233 4.33 -10.05 -20.03
N ALA A 234 3.01 -10.09 -20.10
CA ALA A 234 2.17 -10.62 -19.02
C ALA A 234 2.52 -12.09 -18.73
N ASN A 235 2.77 -12.40 -17.45
CA ASN A 235 3.02 -13.77 -16.99
C ASN A 235 1.72 -14.54 -16.85
N GLU A 236 0.69 -13.86 -16.31
CA GLU A 236 -0.67 -14.42 -16.17
C GLU A 236 -1.69 -13.44 -16.73
N ILE A 237 -2.73 -13.99 -17.34
CA ILE A 237 -3.84 -13.20 -17.91
C ILE A 237 -5.14 -13.69 -17.30
N ILE A 238 -5.91 -12.76 -16.76
CA ILE A 238 -7.24 -12.99 -16.19
C ILE A 238 -8.28 -12.54 -17.22
N GLU A 239 -8.97 -13.50 -17.83
CA GLU A 239 -10.06 -13.27 -18.77
C GLU A 239 -11.39 -13.22 -18.00
N ALA A 240 -11.63 -12.10 -17.27
CA ALA A 240 -12.78 -11.97 -16.37
C ALA A 240 -14.13 -12.14 -17.08
N HIS A 241 -14.23 -11.74 -18.35
CA HIS A 241 -15.42 -11.88 -19.16
C HIS A 241 -15.82 -13.34 -19.38
N LEU A 242 -14.85 -14.27 -19.53
CA LEU A 242 -15.16 -15.69 -19.71
C LEU A 242 -15.80 -16.28 -18.46
N LEU A 243 -15.25 -15.99 -17.29
CA LEU A 243 -15.79 -16.47 -16.00
C LEU A 243 -17.22 -15.94 -15.78
N THR A 244 -17.42 -14.64 -16.02
CA THR A 244 -18.74 -14.00 -15.84
C THR A 244 -19.75 -14.54 -16.86
N SER A 245 -19.38 -14.66 -18.12
CA SER A 245 -20.24 -15.20 -19.18
C SER A 245 -20.63 -16.65 -18.90
N PHE A 246 -19.69 -17.45 -18.37
CA PHE A 246 -19.98 -18.85 -17.99
C PHE A 246 -21.03 -18.90 -16.87
N VAL A 247 -20.89 -18.07 -15.83
CA VAL A 247 -21.87 -18.01 -14.74
C VAL A 247 -23.23 -17.50 -15.24
N MET A 248 -23.23 -16.46 -16.08
CA MET A 248 -24.48 -15.92 -16.66
C MET A 248 -25.22 -16.95 -17.53
N SER A 249 -24.52 -17.63 -18.45
CA SER A 249 -25.11 -18.64 -19.31
C SER A 249 -25.61 -19.85 -18.52
N GLY A 250 -24.84 -20.31 -17.54
CA GLY A 250 -25.26 -21.38 -16.63
C GLY A 250 -26.51 -21.02 -15.83
N SER A 251 -26.62 -19.76 -15.37
CA SER A 251 -27.78 -19.27 -14.62
C SER A 251 -29.05 -19.16 -15.50
N ILE A 252 -28.89 -18.90 -16.78
CA ILE A 252 -30.02 -18.94 -17.76
C ILE A 252 -30.51 -20.37 -17.95
N MET A 253 -29.58 -21.33 -18.04
CA MET A 253 -29.92 -22.73 -18.30
C MET A 253 -30.40 -23.47 -17.04
N HIS A 254 -29.91 -23.11 -15.89
CA HIS A 254 -30.17 -23.83 -14.62
C HIS A 254 -30.50 -22.89 -13.49
N LYS A 255 -31.69 -22.95 -12.94
CA LYS A 255 -32.09 -22.15 -11.75
C LYS A 255 -31.20 -22.47 -10.55
N GLY A 256 -30.64 -21.43 -9.93
CA GLY A 256 -29.77 -21.56 -8.75
C GLY A 256 -28.28 -21.81 -9.08
N TYR A 257 -27.90 -21.81 -10.37
CA TYR A 257 -26.51 -22.05 -10.77
C TYR A 257 -25.55 -21.05 -10.18
N SER A 258 -25.87 -19.75 -10.20
CA SER A 258 -25.03 -18.70 -9.61
C SER A 258 -24.82 -18.88 -8.11
N ASP A 259 -25.85 -19.32 -7.38
CA ASP A 259 -25.75 -19.59 -5.94
C ASP A 259 -24.79 -20.76 -5.63
N VAL A 260 -24.82 -21.80 -6.45
CA VAL A 260 -23.88 -22.93 -6.34
C VAL A 260 -22.44 -22.48 -6.59
N ILE A 261 -22.21 -21.69 -7.65
CA ILE A 261 -20.87 -21.18 -7.96
C ILE A 261 -20.36 -20.25 -6.85
N LEU A 262 -21.20 -19.34 -6.35
CA LEU A 262 -20.84 -18.45 -5.23
C LEU A 262 -20.51 -19.24 -3.96
N LYS A 263 -21.30 -20.28 -3.63
CA LYS A 263 -21.00 -21.12 -2.48
C LYS A 263 -19.71 -21.90 -2.63
N LEU A 264 -19.44 -22.43 -3.84
CA LEU A 264 -18.17 -23.08 -4.15
C LEU A 264 -17.00 -22.11 -4.00
N THR A 265 -17.14 -20.87 -4.52
CA THR A 265 -16.09 -19.85 -4.42
C THR A 265 -15.84 -19.44 -2.96
N ASN A 266 -16.90 -19.22 -2.17
CA ASN A 266 -16.78 -18.89 -0.75
C ASN A 266 -16.20 -20.06 0.07
N GLN A 267 -16.51 -21.30 -0.29
CA GLN A 267 -15.87 -22.46 0.31
C GLN A 267 -14.40 -22.59 -0.09
N LEU A 268 -14.03 -22.19 -1.31
CA LEU A 268 -12.62 -22.13 -1.73
C LEU A 268 -11.82 -21.05 -0.98
N GLU A 269 -12.45 -20.05 -0.37
CA GLU A 269 -11.78 -19.13 0.58
C GLU A 269 -11.41 -19.84 1.89
N THR A 270 -12.18 -20.83 2.30
CA THR A 270 -11.89 -21.69 3.47
C THR A 270 -11.07 -22.94 3.09
N PHE A 271 -11.23 -23.43 1.87
CA PHE A 271 -10.44 -24.53 1.34
C PHE A 271 -9.20 -23.99 0.59
N THR A 272 -8.03 -24.29 1.10
CA THR A 272 -6.81 -23.98 0.36
C THR A 272 -6.66 -24.99 -0.78
N VAL A 273 -6.69 -24.50 -2.03
CA VAL A 273 -6.27 -25.33 -3.17
C VAL A 273 -4.79 -25.64 -2.98
N LYS A 274 -4.46 -26.90 -2.71
CA LYS A 274 -3.08 -27.34 -2.58
C LYS A 274 -2.68 -28.18 -3.77
N ILE A 275 -1.49 -27.89 -4.29
CA ILE A 275 -0.83 -28.73 -5.27
C ILE A 275 0.10 -29.65 -4.47
N LEU A 276 -0.19 -30.94 -4.47
CA LEU A 276 0.54 -31.96 -3.72
C LEU A 276 1.40 -32.77 -4.69
N GLU A 277 2.67 -32.99 -4.35
CA GLU A 277 3.52 -33.91 -5.08
C GLU A 277 3.02 -35.36 -4.86
N VAL A 278 3.15 -36.18 -5.88
CA VAL A 278 2.82 -37.63 -5.79
C VAL A 278 3.88 -38.32 -4.96
N ASP A 279 3.49 -38.85 -3.79
CA ASP A 279 4.36 -39.63 -2.93
C ASP A 279 4.77 -40.97 -3.61
N GLN A 280 5.94 -41.50 -3.26
CA GLN A 280 6.44 -42.78 -3.80
C GLN A 280 5.44 -43.92 -3.64
N LYS A 281 4.63 -43.89 -2.60
CA LYS A 281 3.57 -44.88 -2.36
C LYS A 281 2.42 -44.82 -3.35
N MET A 282 2.18 -43.64 -3.94
CA MET A 282 1.09 -43.37 -4.92
C MET A 282 1.53 -43.67 -6.35
N VAL A 283 2.83 -43.77 -6.61
CA VAL A 283 3.37 -44.07 -7.93
C VAL A 283 2.91 -45.42 -8.44
N GLY A 284 2.31 -45.47 -9.64
CA GLY A 284 1.80 -46.70 -10.25
C GLY A 284 0.38 -47.06 -9.83
N GLN A 285 -0.19 -46.44 -8.80
CA GLN A 285 -1.60 -46.62 -8.42
C GLN A 285 -2.51 -45.86 -9.40
N PHE A 286 -3.76 -46.28 -9.48
CA PHE A 286 -4.76 -45.53 -10.29
C PHE A 286 -5.17 -44.26 -9.60
N TYR A 287 -5.35 -43.21 -10.37
CA TYR A 287 -5.86 -41.91 -9.87
C TYR A 287 -7.13 -42.09 -9.04
N PHE A 288 -8.04 -42.96 -9.47
CA PHE A 288 -9.30 -43.22 -8.80
C PHE A 288 -9.11 -43.78 -7.37
N ASP A 289 -8.17 -44.69 -7.19
CA ASP A 289 -7.93 -45.30 -5.87
C ASP A 289 -7.40 -44.28 -4.87
N ILE A 290 -6.53 -43.38 -5.34
CA ILE A 290 -5.99 -42.29 -4.53
C ILE A 290 -7.10 -41.23 -4.19
N VAL A 291 -8.04 -40.98 -5.11
CA VAL A 291 -9.19 -40.08 -4.83
C VAL A 291 -10.07 -40.72 -3.74
N VAL A 292 -10.35 -42.01 -3.80
CA VAL A 292 -11.17 -42.72 -2.80
C VAL A 292 -10.47 -42.71 -1.43
N GLU A 293 -9.17 -42.99 -1.40
CA GLU A 293 -8.37 -42.94 -0.17
C GLU A 293 -8.35 -41.52 0.43
N ALA A 294 -8.20 -40.49 -0.39
CA ALA A 294 -8.23 -39.11 0.04
C ALA A 294 -9.58 -38.71 0.65
N LEU A 295 -10.70 -39.12 0.01
CA LEU A 295 -12.04 -38.88 0.53
C LEU A 295 -12.28 -39.52 1.90
N ASN A 296 -11.76 -40.72 2.13
CA ASN A 296 -11.84 -41.36 3.43
C ASN A 296 -11.05 -40.62 4.53
N ASN A 297 -10.16 -39.70 4.15
CA ASN A 297 -9.36 -38.86 5.03
C ASN A 297 -9.77 -37.39 4.98
N ASP A 298 -11.04 -37.11 4.64
CA ASP A 298 -11.62 -35.74 4.54
C ASP A 298 -10.87 -34.82 3.59
N LYS A 299 -10.21 -35.39 2.56
CA LYS A 299 -9.51 -34.62 1.52
C LYS A 299 -10.20 -34.83 0.17
N MET A 300 -10.40 -33.73 -0.55
CA MET A 300 -11.03 -33.80 -1.87
C MET A 300 -10.01 -33.52 -2.98
N ILE A 301 -9.67 -34.56 -3.77
CA ILE A 301 -8.82 -34.41 -4.95
C ILE A 301 -9.72 -34.16 -6.16
N ILE A 302 -9.51 -33.01 -6.84
CA ILE A 302 -10.34 -32.57 -7.99
C ILE A 302 -9.68 -32.77 -9.33
N GLY A 303 -8.36 -32.96 -9.36
CA GLY A 303 -7.60 -33.08 -10.60
C GLY A 303 -6.13 -33.39 -10.37
N MET A 304 -5.38 -33.37 -11.46
CA MET A 304 -3.93 -33.54 -11.45
C MET A 304 -3.26 -32.60 -12.46
N ILE A 305 -1.95 -32.40 -12.30
CA ILE A 305 -1.11 -31.70 -13.27
C ILE A 305 -0.11 -32.73 -13.79
N ARG A 306 -0.06 -32.88 -15.12
CA ARG A 306 0.91 -33.71 -15.86
C ARG A 306 1.45 -32.91 -17.04
N ASP A 307 2.75 -32.91 -17.25
CA ASP A 307 3.40 -32.17 -18.36
C ASP A 307 3.01 -30.69 -18.43
N LYS A 308 2.89 -30.02 -17.25
CA LYS A 308 2.41 -28.65 -17.11
C LYS A 308 0.95 -28.39 -17.59
N GLN A 309 0.20 -29.44 -17.84
CA GLN A 309 -1.22 -29.36 -18.18
C GLN A 309 -2.08 -29.74 -16.97
N THR A 310 -3.03 -28.88 -16.65
CA THR A 310 -4.02 -29.16 -15.59
C THR A 310 -5.14 -30.03 -16.19
N ILE A 311 -5.36 -31.18 -15.58
CA ILE A 311 -6.40 -32.13 -15.95
C ILE A 311 -7.41 -32.20 -14.80
N ILE A 312 -8.58 -31.60 -14.98
CA ILE A 312 -9.68 -31.72 -14.04
C ILE A 312 -10.43 -33.01 -14.33
N ARG A 313 -10.73 -33.80 -13.31
CA ARG A 313 -11.40 -35.08 -13.41
C ARG A 313 -10.69 -36.01 -14.42
N PRO A 314 -9.45 -36.44 -14.15
CA PRO A 314 -8.72 -37.39 -14.98
C PRO A 314 -9.50 -38.70 -15.17
N ASP A 315 -9.19 -39.45 -16.24
CA ASP A 315 -9.77 -40.75 -16.43
C ASP A 315 -9.40 -41.72 -15.28
N LYS A 316 -10.34 -42.55 -14.89
CA LYS A 316 -10.18 -43.49 -13.77
C LYS A 316 -9.00 -44.45 -13.93
N SER A 317 -8.66 -44.78 -15.17
CA SER A 317 -7.59 -45.74 -15.52
C SER A 317 -6.19 -45.09 -15.56
N ILE A 318 -6.07 -43.77 -15.35
CA ILE A 318 -4.77 -43.13 -15.33
C ILE A 318 -3.98 -43.55 -14.12
N LYS A 319 -2.77 -44.09 -14.34
CA LYS A 319 -1.80 -44.40 -13.30
C LYS A 319 -0.93 -43.17 -13.01
N LEU A 320 -0.74 -42.88 -11.73
CA LEU A 320 0.09 -41.74 -11.31
C LEU A 320 1.59 -42.07 -11.54
N THR A 321 2.31 -41.02 -11.95
CA THR A 321 3.77 -41.03 -12.11
C THR A 321 4.42 -40.10 -11.08
N LYS A 322 5.73 -40.21 -10.90
CA LYS A 322 6.48 -39.41 -9.92
C LYS A 322 6.43 -37.90 -10.25
N ASP A 323 6.26 -37.53 -11.54
CA ASP A 323 6.30 -36.14 -12.01
C ASP A 323 4.91 -35.49 -12.02
N ASP A 324 3.88 -36.22 -11.56
CA ASP A 324 2.53 -35.70 -11.43
C ASP A 324 2.34 -34.92 -10.14
N PHE A 325 1.43 -33.97 -10.18
CA PHE A 325 0.95 -33.27 -8.99
C PHE A 325 -0.55 -33.45 -8.86
N LEU A 326 -1.04 -33.62 -7.65
CA LEU A 326 -2.47 -33.71 -7.36
C LEU A 326 -3.01 -32.36 -6.92
N ILE A 327 -4.21 -32.02 -7.38
CA ILE A 327 -4.93 -30.81 -7.01
C ILE A 327 -5.93 -31.17 -5.94
N SER A 328 -5.66 -30.78 -4.71
CA SER A 328 -6.50 -31.06 -3.54
C SER A 328 -7.19 -29.80 -3.03
N LEU A 329 -8.44 -29.96 -2.60
CA LEU A 329 -9.18 -29.03 -1.76
C LEU A 329 -9.12 -29.54 -0.31
N ASN A 330 -8.55 -28.77 0.60
CA ASN A 330 -8.42 -29.11 2.02
C ASN A 330 -9.07 -28.06 2.89
#